data_be476d37f935af31b97b28f1b1ebca92
#
_entry.id   be476d37f935af31b97b28f1b1ebca92
#
_cell.length_a   1.000
_cell.length_b   1.000
_cell.length_c   1.000
_cell.angle_alpha   90.00
_cell.angle_beta   90.00
_cell.angle_gamma   90.00
#
_symmetry.space_group_name_H-M   'P 1'
#
loop_
_entity.id
_entity.type
_entity.pdbx_description
1 polymer ?
#
loop_
_entity_poly.entity_id
_entity_poly.type
_entity_poly.pdbx_seq_one_letter_code
_entity_poly.pdbx_strand_id
1 'polypeptide(L)'
;MNNVSIFTFRKMPVRAVERNGENFFVIRDICNILGWSNPNRELAKHTENVPLYERIRTSGGLQVVRLVPRADVEKLLAVNSGHKALLLERYLRNEVFPRLDAEEKAAAQVRALIVGFISTMHTLMTEQYFADKYHGERNDRRK
;
A
#
# COMPACT_ATOMS: atom_id res chain seq x y z
N MET A 1 -11.85 -0.99 3.05
CA MET A 1 -11.78 0.26 2.27
C MET A 1 -10.41 0.39 1.63
N ASN A 2 -10.39 0.67 0.35
CA ASN A 2 -9.12 0.81 -0.37
C ASN A 2 -8.58 2.23 -0.17
N ASN A 3 -7.32 2.32 0.20
CA ASN A 3 -6.65 3.60 0.38
C ASN A 3 -6.05 4.03 -0.96
N VAL A 4 -6.65 5.05 -1.59
CA VAL A 4 -6.24 5.54 -2.91
C VAL A 4 -5.54 6.87 -2.76
N SER A 5 -4.31 6.96 -3.28
CA SER A 5 -3.55 8.21 -3.39
C SER A 5 -3.55 8.67 -4.83
N ILE A 6 -3.82 9.95 -5.06
CA ILE A 6 -3.89 10.51 -6.41
C ILE A 6 -2.77 11.53 -6.58
N PHE A 7 -1.92 11.29 -7.57
CA PHE A 7 -0.87 12.21 -8.00
C PHE A 7 -1.24 12.75 -9.37
N THR A 8 -0.71 13.89 -9.73
CA THR A 8 -0.99 14.50 -11.03
C THR A 8 0.30 14.76 -11.80
N PHE A 9 0.39 14.17 -12.98
CA PHE A 9 1.50 14.37 -13.90
C PHE A 9 0.96 15.04 -15.17
N ARG A 10 1.36 16.29 -15.40
CA ARG A 10 0.93 17.08 -16.58
C ARG A 10 -0.59 17.04 -16.78
N LYS A 11 -1.33 17.29 -15.70
CA LYS A 11 -2.81 17.27 -15.64
C LYS A 11 -3.45 15.90 -15.81
N MET A 12 -2.66 14.84 -15.87
CA MET A 12 -3.15 13.45 -15.95
C MET A 12 -2.97 12.76 -14.60
N PRO A 13 -3.99 12.03 -14.12
CA PRO A 13 -3.89 11.39 -12.82
C PRO A 13 -2.98 10.15 -12.85
N VAL A 14 -2.27 9.95 -11.76
CA VAL A 14 -1.54 8.71 -11.45
C VAL A 14 -2.06 8.25 -10.11
N ARG A 15 -2.85 7.19 -10.08
CA ARG A 15 -3.46 6.68 -8.87
C ARG A 15 -2.68 5.49 -8.34
N ALA A 16 -2.41 5.52 -7.04
CA ALA A 16 -1.82 4.40 -6.31
C ALA A 16 -2.83 3.88 -5.31
N VAL A 17 -2.93 2.57 -5.18
CA VAL A 17 -3.86 1.90 -4.27
C VAL A 17 -3.06 1.06 -3.28
N GLU A 18 -3.20 1.34 -1.99
CA GLU A 18 -2.58 0.52 -0.96
C GLU A 18 -3.44 -0.73 -0.72
N ARG A 19 -2.78 -1.88 -0.69
CA ARG A 19 -3.40 -3.16 -0.39
C ARG A 19 -2.43 -4.01 0.41
N ASN A 20 -2.81 -4.36 1.65
CA ASN A 20 -1.99 -5.16 2.56
C ASN A 20 -0.58 -4.60 2.78
N GLY A 21 -0.46 -3.27 2.89
CA GLY A 21 0.82 -2.60 3.12
C GLY A 21 1.68 -2.42 1.87
N GLU A 22 1.21 -2.83 0.71
CA GLU A 22 1.91 -2.67 -0.57
C GLU A 22 1.17 -1.68 -1.45
N ASN A 23 1.91 -0.85 -2.17
CA ASN A 23 1.35 0.12 -3.10
C ASN A 23 1.32 -0.44 -4.51
N PHE A 24 0.13 -0.41 -5.11
CA PHE A 24 -0.10 -0.81 -6.49
C PHE A 24 -0.51 0.41 -7.31
N PHE A 25 -0.27 0.37 -8.60
CA PHE A 25 -0.60 1.47 -9.50
C PHE A 25 -1.71 1.06 -10.46
N VAL A 26 -2.60 2.01 -10.79
CA VAL A 26 -3.62 1.79 -11.81
C VAL A 26 -2.93 1.84 -13.16
N ILE A 27 -2.83 0.70 -13.83
CA ILE A 27 -2.07 0.60 -15.09
C ILE A 27 -2.63 1.48 -16.19
N ARG A 28 -3.94 1.67 -16.23
CA ARG A 28 -4.57 2.53 -17.22
C ARG A 28 -4.03 3.97 -17.16
N ASP A 29 -3.74 4.48 -15.97
CA ASP A 29 -3.20 5.83 -15.82
C ASP A 29 -1.82 5.94 -16.44
N ILE A 30 -0.96 4.98 -16.21
CA ILE A 30 0.39 4.93 -16.79
C ILE A 30 0.31 4.84 -18.32
N CYS A 31 -0.55 3.95 -18.83
CA CYS A 31 -0.72 3.78 -20.27
C CYS A 31 -1.32 4.99 -20.94
N ASN A 32 -2.24 5.70 -20.28
CA ASN A 32 -2.80 6.95 -20.81
C ASN A 32 -1.71 8.01 -20.98
N ILE A 33 -0.79 8.11 -20.02
CA ILE A 33 0.33 9.06 -20.10
C ILE A 33 1.28 8.68 -21.23
N LEU A 34 1.57 7.38 -21.37
CA LEU A 34 2.49 6.89 -22.41
C LEU A 34 1.86 6.81 -23.81
N GLY A 35 0.54 6.97 -23.90
CA GLY A 35 -0.17 6.86 -25.17
C GLY A 35 -0.40 5.41 -25.61
N TRP A 36 -0.34 4.45 -24.70
CA TRP A 36 -0.61 3.04 -25.00
C TRP A 36 -2.10 2.76 -24.89
N SER A 37 -2.69 2.21 -25.94
CA SER A 37 -4.13 1.96 -26.00
C SER A 37 -4.56 0.66 -25.33
N ASN A 38 -3.65 -0.31 -25.17
CA ASN A 38 -3.97 -1.62 -24.62
C ASN A 38 -3.02 -1.99 -23.47
N PRO A 39 -3.39 -1.61 -22.21
CA PRO A 39 -2.58 -1.93 -21.04
C PRO A 39 -2.32 -3.43 -20.86
N ASN A 40 -3.32 -4.26 -21.09
CA ASN A 40 -3.19 -5.70 -20.90
C ASN A 40 -2.17 -6.32 -21.83
N ARG A 41 -2.12 -5.86 -23.06
CA ARG A 41 -1.16 -6.31 -24.05
C ARG A 41 0.28 -5.96 -23.65
N GLU A 42 0.49 -4.73 -23.20
CA GLU A 42 1.83 -4.29 -22.79
C GLU A 42 2.30 -5.03 -21.53
N LEU A 43 1.41 -5.26 -20.57
CA LEU A 43 1.74 -6.06 -19.40
C LEU A 43 2.10 -7.49 -19.76
N ALA A 44 1.35 -8.13 -20.64
CA ALA A 44 1.61 -9.50 -21.08
C ALA A 44 2.96 -9.64 -21.78
N LYS A 45 3.38 -8.61 -22.52
CA LYS A 45 4.67 -8.59 -23.22
C LYS A 45 5.87 -8.48 -22.29
N HIS A 46 5.76 -7.68 -21.22
CA HIS A 46 6.92 -7.23 -20.44
C HIS A 46 6.91 -7.69 -19.00
N THR A 47 5.84 -8.29 -18.52
CA THR A 47 5.71 -8.74 -17.14
C THR A 47 5.10 -10.13 -17.07
N GLU A 48 5.37 -10.84 -15.98
CA GLU A 48 4.77 -12.15 -15.69
C GLU A 48 3.63 -12.01 -14.68
N ASN A 49 3.12 -10.80 -14.50
CA ASN A 49 2.20 -10.49 -13.44
C ASN A 49 0.83 -11.12 -13.64
N VAL A 50 0.30 -11.69 -12.55
CA VAL A 50 -1.08 -12.19 -12.52
C VAL A 50 -2.03 -11.00 -12.49
N PRO A 51 -3.11 -10.99 -13.31
CA PRO A 51 -4.07 -9.89 -13.29
C PRO A 51 -4.67 -9.69 -11.90
N LEU A 52 -4.56 -8.45 -11.39
CA LEU A 52 -5.13 -8.03 -10.12
C LEU A 52 -6.10 -6.89 -10.40
N TYR A 53 -7.36 -7.10 -10.05
CA TYR A 53 -8.41 -6.11 -10.25
C TYR A 53 -8.94 -5.63 -8.90
N GLU A 54 -9.24 -4.35 -8.81
CA GLU A 54 -9.79 -3.73 -7.61
C GLU A 54 -10.92 -2.80 -8.00
N ARG A 55 -11.95 -2.75 -7.15
CA ARG A 55 -13.04 -1.79 -7.32
C ARG A 55 -12.71 -0.56 -6.48
N ILE A 56 -12.57 0.58 -7.14
CA ILE A 56 -12.25 1.84 -6.49
C ILE A 56 -13.35 2.87 -6.75
N ARG A 57 -13.50 3.79 -5.82
CA ARG A 57 -14.44 4.90 -5.95
C ARG A 57 -13.78 6.05 -6.72
N THR A 58 -14.44 6.52 -7.76
CA THR A 58 -14.01 7.66 -8.58
C THR A 58 -15.11 8.71 -8.61
N SER A 59 -14.83 9.87 -9.20
CA SER A 59 -15.84 10.91 -9.42
C SER A 59 -17.01 10.42 -10.28
N GLY A 60 -16.80 9.43 -11.13
CA GLY A 60 -17.83 8.79 -11.95
C GLY A 60 -18.49 7.57 -11.31
N GLY A 61 -18.26 7.32 -10.01
CA GLY A 61 -18.79 6.17 -9.29
C GLY A 61 -17.75 5.08 -9.06
N LEU A 62 -18.21 3.87 -8.77
CA LEU A 62 -17.33 2.72 -8.57
C LEU A 62 -16.84 2.21 -9.93
N GLN A 63 -15.53 2.01 -10.04
CA GLN A 63 -14.89 1.46 -11.24
C GLN A 63 -13.96 0.31 -10.89
N VAL A 64 -13.94 -0.71 -11.73
CA VAL A 64 -12.98 -1.80 -11.62
C VAL A 64 -11.73 -1.40 -12.39
N VAL A 65 -10.58 -1.40 -11.71
CA VAL A 65 -9.29 -1.04 -12.30
C VAL A 65 -8.31 -2.20 -12.14
N ARG A 66 -7.40 -2.33 -13.10
CA ARG A 66 -6.31 -3.29 -13.00
C ARG A 66 -5.14 -2.63 -12.29
N LEU A 67 -4.62 -3.32 -11.28
CA LEU A 67 -3.50 -2.87 -10.47
C LEU A 67 -2.23 -3.62 -10.83
N VAL A 68 -1.11 -2.92 -10.78
CA VAL A 68 0.21 -3.50 -11.00
C VAL A 68 1.16 -3.03 -9.92
N PRO A 69 2.09 -3.88 -9.45
CA PRO A 69 3.08 -3.47 -8.47
C PRO A 69 4.08 -2.49 -9.06
N ARG A 70 4.76 -1.75 -8.19
CA ARG A 70 5.79 -0.79 -8.57
C ARG A 70 6.86 -1.38 -9.50
N ALA A 71 7.29 -2.61 -9.21
CA ALA A 71 8.31 -3.29 -10.01
C ALA A 71 7.88 -3.45 -11.47
N ASP A 72 6.60 -3.72 -11.72
CA ASP A 72 6.09 -3.88 -13.08
C ASP A 72 6.00 -2.54 -13.80
N VAL A 73 5.63 -1.46 -13.09
CA VAL A 73 5.68 -0.10 -13.64
C VAL A 73 7.11 0.26 -14.06
N GLU A 74 8.08 -0.04 -13.22
CA GLU A 74 9.49 0.20 -13.52
C GLU A 74 9.95 -0.57 -14.75
N LYS A 75 9.54 -1.83 -14.89
CA LYS A 75 9.84 -2.64 -16.08
C LYS A 75 9.24 -2.05 -17.34
N LEU A 76 7.98 -1.63 -17.29
CA LEU A 76 7.32 -1.02 -18.45
C LEU A 76 8.00 0.27 -18.88
N LEU A 77 8.42 1.10 -17.94
CA LEU A 77 9.11 2.35 -18.24
C LEU A 77 10.52 2.09 -18.79
N ALA A 78 11.20 1.05 -18.30
CA ALA A 78 12.54 0.69 -18.76
C ALA A 78 12.58 0.23 -20.21
N VAL A 79 11.52 -0.44 -20.69
CA VAL A 79 11.46 -0.92 -22.08
C VAL A 79 10.96 0.16 -23.06
N ASN A 80 10.47 1.29 -22.55
CA ASN A 80 10.00 2.39 -23.36
C ASN A 80 11.10 3.46 -23.45
N SER A 81 11.62 3.69 -24.66
CA SER A 81 12.68 4.67 -24.92
C SER A 81 12.15 6.08 -25.19
N GLY A 82 10.85 6.29 -25.14
CA GLY A 82 10.22 7.57 -25.45
C GLY A 82 10.49 8.63 -24.39
N HIS A 83 10.43 9.89 -24.83
CA HIS A 83 10.64 11.04 -23.94
C HIS A 83 9.61 11.11 -22.81
N LYS A 84 8.35 10.78 -23.10
CA LYS A 84 7.28 10.77 -22.09
C LYS A 84 7.56 9.74 -20.99
N ALA A 85 8.05 8.55 -21.36
CA ALA A 85 8.40 7.51 -20.39
C ALA A 85 9.53 7.95 -19.47
N LEU A 86 10.54 8.63 -20.02
CA LEU A 86 11.65 9.16 -19.23
C LEU A 86 11.18 10.21 -18.23
N LEU A 87 10.32 11.13 -18.66
CA LEU A 87 9.77 12.17 -17.79
C LEU A 87 8.85 11.58 -16.71
N LEU A 88 8.03 10.60 -17.07
CA LEU A 88 7.17 9.92 -16.11
C LEU A 88 8.00 9.14 -15.09
N GLU A 89 9.02 8.40 -15.52
CA GLU A 89 9.92 7.69 -14.63
C GLU A 89 10.57 8.64 -13.62
N ARG A 90 11.07 9.77 -14.10
CA ARG A 90 11.69 10.79 -13.24
C ARG A 90 10.69 11.34 -12.22
N TYR A 91 9.48 11.63 -12.65
CA TYR A 91 8.42 12.10 -11.74
C TYR A 91 8.08 11.07 -10.69
N LEU A 92 7.90 9.81 -11.07
CA LEU A 92 7.60 8.74 -10.12
C LEU A 92 8.72 8.57 -9.09
N ARG A 93 9.97 8.54 -9.57
CA ARG A 93 11.14 8.35 -8.71
C ARG A 93 11.37 9.50 -7.74
N ASN A 94 11.15 10.74 -8.17
CA ASN A 94 11.46 11.92 -7.37
C ASN A 94 10.27 12.40 -6.52
N GLU A 95 9.04 12.18 -6.96
CA GLU A 95 7.85 12.75 -6.31
C GLU A 95 6.92 11.69 -5.71
N VAL A 96 6.62 10.64 -6.46
CA VAL A 96 5.58 9.67 -6.09
C VAL A 96 6.11 8.60 -5.14
N PHE A 97 7.16 7.90 -5.54
CA PHE A 97 7.70 6.78 -4.75
C PHE A 97 8.19 7.21 -3.37
N PRO A 98 8.94 8.32 -3.22
CA PRO A 98 9.38 8.77 -1.89
C PRO A 98 8.21 9.11 -0.97
N ARG A 99 7.15 9.69 -1.51
CA ARG A 99 5.96 10.06 -0.75
C ARG A 99 5.20 8.81 -0.27
N LEU A 100 5.02 7.83 -1.15
CA LEU A 100 4.38 6.56 -0.79
C LEU A 100 5.23 5.79 0.23
N ASP A 101 6.54 5.75 0.06
CA ASP A 101 7.46 5.09 0.99
C ASP A 101 7.43 5.76 2.38
N ALA A 102 7.34 7.08 2.45
CA ALA A 102 7.24 7.82 3.70
C ALA A 102 5.90 7.55 4.41
N GLU A 103 4.79 7.50 3.67
CA GLU A 103 3.48 7.18 4.21
C GLU A 103 3.42 5.75 4.73
N GLU A 104 4.00 4.80 4.01
CA GLU A 104 4.09 3.40 4.43
C GLU A 104 4.93 3.25 5.70
N LYS A 105 6.07 3.94 5.77
CA LYS A 105 6.95 3.94 6.94
C LYS A 105 6.23 4.51 8.16
N ALA A 106 5.54 5.62 8.00
CA ALA A 106 4.76 6.24 9.08
C ALA A 106 3.65 5.30 9.56
N ALA A 107 2.91 4.67 8.66
CA ALA A 107 1.86 3.72 8.99
C ALA A 107 2.43 2.49 9.72
N ALA A 108 3.58 1.98 9.28
CA ALA A 108 4.26 0.86 9.92
C ALA A 108 4.70 1.20 11.34
N GLN A 109 5.21 2.42 11.56
CA GLN A 109 5.59 2.90 12.90
C GLN A 109 4.37 3.00 13.83
N VAL A 110 3.26 3.52 13.36
CA VAL A 110 2.02 3.58 14.15
C VAL A 110 1.53 2.18 14.50
N ARG A 111 1.53 1.25 13.55
CA ARG A 111 1.14 -0.15 13.80
C ARG A 111 2.04 -0.79 14.86
N ALA A 112 3.35 -0.57 14.79
CA ALA A 112 4.29 -1.10 15.76
C ALA A 112 4.05 -0.56 17.16
N LEU A 113 3.74 0.74 17.29
CA LEU A 113 3.39 1.36 18.58
C LEU A 113 2.10 0.78 19.16
N ILE A 114 1.08 0.58 18.35
CA ILE A 114 -0.20 -0.02 18.77
C ILE A 114 0.02 -1.45 19.24
N VAL A 115 0.75 -2.26 18.48
CA VAL A 115 1.07 -3.65 18.86
C VAL A 115 1.86 -3.69 20.17
N GLY A 116 2.85 -2.83 20.32
CA GLY A 116 3.62 -2.72 21.56
C GLY A 116 2.75 -2.34 22.76
N PHE A 117 1.86 -1.39 22.59
CA PHE A 117 0.91 -0.97 23.62
C PHE A 117 -0.01 -2.14 24.04
N ILE A 118 -0.59 -2.86 23.08
CA ILE A 118 -1.47 -3.99 23.33
C ILE A 118 -0.70 -5.09 24.07
N SER A 119 0.52 -5.40 23.68
CA SER A 119 1.37 -6.40 24.33
C SER A 119 1.67 -6.03 25.78
N THR A 120 1.99 -4.75 26.04
CA THR A 120 2.25 -4.23 27.39
C THR A 120 1.00 -4.34 28.26
N MET A 121 -0.14 -3.93 27.74
CA MET A 121 -1.42 -4.03 28.47
C MET A 121 -1.75 -5.48 28.81
N HIS A 122 -1.56 -6.40 27.87
CA HIS A 122 -1.79 -7.83 28.10
C HIS A 122 -0.89 -8.36 29.22
N THR A 123 0.39 -8.03 29.22
CA THR A 123 1.33 -8.43 30.28
C THR A 123 0.91 -7.90 31.65
N LEU A 124 0.56 -6.62 31.72
CA LEU A 124 0.10 -6.01 32.99
C LEU A 124 -1.16 -6.67 33.53
N MET A 125 -2.12 -6.95 32.67
CA MET A 125 -3.36 -7.63 33.05
C MET A 125 -3.09 -9.05 33.55
N THR A 126 -2.17 -9.76 32.94
CA THR A 126 -1.78 -11.12 33.35
C THR A 126 -1.10 -11.09 34.70
N GLU A 127 -0.19 -10.16 34.95
CA GLU A 127 0.48 -9.99 36.26
C GLU A 127 -0.53 -9.69 37.37
N GLN A 128 -1.49 -8.83 37.12
CA GLN A 128 -2.55 -8.50 38.07
C GLN A 128 -3.40 -9.73 38.40
N TYR A 129 -3.75 -10.52 37.39
CA TYR A 129 -4.50 -11.77 37.61
C TYR A 129 -3.77 -12.72 38.57
N PHE A 130 -2.49 -12.94 38.36
CA PHE A 130 -1.68 -13.81 39.25
C PHE A 130 -1.53 -13.22 40.65
N ALA A 131 -1.32 -11.93 40.78
CA ALA A 131 -1.23 -11.28 42.08
C ALA A 131 -2.50 -11.46 42.89
N ASP A 132 -3.67 -11.26 42.30
CA ASP A 132 -4.96 -11.42 42.93
C ASP A 132 -5.19 -12.89 43.35
N LYS A 133 -4.80 -13.84 42.52
CA LYS A 133 -4.91 -15.27 42.82
C LYS A 133 -4.06 -15.67 44.03
N TYR A 134 -2.81 -15.19 44.09
CA TYR A 134 -1.93 -15.46 45.23
C TYR A 134 -2.46 -14.86 46.53
N HIS A 135 -3.02 -13.66 46.49
CA HIS A 135 -3.61 -13.08 47.70
C HIS A 135 -4.81 -13.88 48.18
N GLY A 136 -5.65 -14.38 47.30
CA GLY A 136 -6.77 -15.25 47.67
C GLY A 136 -6.31 -16.55 48.35
N GLU A 137 -5.30 -17.20 47.81
CA GLU A 137 -4.73 -18.44 48.41
C GLU A 137 -4.12 -18.21 49.79
N ARG A 138 -3.43 -17.07 49.98
CA ARG A 138 -2.87 -16.74 51.31
C ARG A 138 -3.96 -16.56 52.37
N ASN A 139 -5.04 -15.92 52.02
CA ASN A 139 -6.15 -15.71 52.93
C ASN A 139 -6.81 -17.03 53.34
N ASP A 140 -6.94 -17.97 52.42
CA ASP A 140 -7.48 -19.29 52.70
C ASP A 140 -6.58 -20.10 53.64
N ARG A 141 -5.26 -19.98 53.51
CA ARG A 141 -4.29 -20.68 54.37
C ARG A 141 -4.26 -20.15 55.80
N ARG A 142 -4.69 -18.91 56.03
CA ARG A 142 -4.73 -18.30 57.34
C ARG A 142 -5.97 -18.65 58.16
N LYS A 143 -6.96 -19.20 57.51
CA LYS A 143 -8.16 -19.71 58.16
C LYS A 143 -7.93 -21.14 58.68
#